data_53bf062321253b32f10189bdceadbbdf
#
_entry.id   53bf062321253b32f10189bdceadbbdf
#
_cell.length_a   1.000
_cell.length_b   1.000
_cell.length_c   1.000
_cell.angle_alpha   90.00
_cell.angle_beta   90.00
_cell.angle_gamma   90.00
#
_symmetry.space_group_name_H-M   'P 1'
#
loop_
_entity.id
_entity.type
_entity.pdbx_description
1 polymer ?
#
loop_
_entity_poly.entity_id
_entity_poly.type
_entity_poly.pdbx_seq_one_letter_code
_entity_poly.pdbx_strand_id
1 'polypeptide(L)'
;VMYGVVDFYKACKEAGIKPIIGCEVYVAPRGRTRFQKVHEFDSSFHHLVLLCRNEEGYRNLSYMVSQAFLEGFYIKPRIDLELLRAHAKGLIALSACLAGEIPRRLRNGEYDNAKAYALTLSEIFGPDRFYLELQNHGIREQAVVNKGLLRIHEETGLPLVCTNDAHYLTKADAYAHDVLLCIQTGKTVDDENRMR
;
A
#
# COMPACT_ATOMS: atom_id res chain seq x y z
N VAL A 1 6.66 -1.57 -7.96
CA VAL A 1 7.14 -2.17 -9.24
C VAL A 1 7.43 -3.65 -9.04
N MET A 2 7.33 -4.44 -10.09
CA MET A 2 7.41 -5.90 -10.04
C MET A 2 8.64 -6.46 -10.79
N TYR A 3 9.72 -5.70 -10.91
CA TYR A 3 10.89 -6.09 -11.72
C TYR A 3 11.58 -7.37 -11.23
N GLY A 4 11.69 -7.56 -9.90
CA GLY A 4 12.32 -8.73 -9.30
C GLY A 4 11.40 -9.93 -9.07
N VAL A 5 10.15 -9.90 -9.55
CA VAL A 5 9.13 -10.90 -9.17
C VAL A 5 9.48 -12.32 -9.65
N VAL A 6 10.11 -12.46 -10.81
CA VAL A 6 10.48 -13.78 -11.36
C VAL A 6 11.61 -14.40 -10.54
N ASP A 7 12.63 -13.59 -10.19
CA ASP A 7 13.76 -14.06 -9.38
C ASP A 7 13.30 -14.41 -7.95
N PHE A 8 12.44 -13.56 -7.36
CA PHE A 8 11.80 -13.85 -6.07
C PHE A 8 11.00 -15.17 -6.11
N TYR A 9 10.19 -15.38 -7.15
CA TYR A 9 9.43 -16.61 -7.31
C TYR A 9 10.34 -17.84 -7.38
N LYS A 10 11.39 -17.80 -8.20
CA LYS A 10 12.35 -18.89 -8.36
C LYS A 10 13.06 -19.19 -7.05
N ALA A 11 13.62 -18.17 -6.37
CA ALA A 11 14.30 -18.32 -5.09
C ALA A 11 13.40 -18.94 -4.01
N CYS A 12 12.14 -18.51 -3.91
CA CYS A 12 11.18 -19.13 -3.00
C CYS A 12 10.93 -20.60 -3.33
N LYS A 13 10.77 -20.94 -4.60
CA LYS A 13 10.55 -22.33 -5.04
C LYS A 13 11.75 -23.21 -4.73
N GLU A 14 12.97 -22.74 -4.97
CA GLU A 14 14.22 -23.43 -4.66
C GLU A 14 14.38 -23.67 -3.15
N ALA A 15 13.99 -22.66 -2.34
CA ALA A 15 14.02 -22.76 -0.88
C ALA A 15 12.84 -23.55 -0.27
N GLY A 16 11.92 -24.08 -1.08
CA GLY A 16 10.72 -24.76 -0.59
C GLY A 16 9.70 -23.86 0.13
N ILE A 17 9.78 -22.53 -0.10
CA ILE A 17 8.91 -21.52 0.49
C ILE A 17 7.82 -21.15 -0.51
N LYS A 18 6.56 -21.00 -0.03
CA LYS A 18 5.45 -20.52 -0.86
C LYS A 18 5.65 -19.04 -1.22
N PRO A 19 5.85 -18.68 -2.50
CA PRO A 19 5.92 -17.29 -2.92
C PRO A 19 4.53 -16.63 -2.84
N ILE A 20 4.45 -15.46 -2.24
CA ILE A 20 3.27 -14.59 -2.29
C ILE A 20 3.65 -13.37 -3.12
N ILE A 21 3.18 -13.37 -4.36
CA ILE A 21 3.48 -12.29 -5.32
C ILE A 21 2.54 -11.11 -5.04
N GLY A 22 3.11 -9.91 -4.97
CA GLY A 22 2.34 -8.70 -4.77
C GLY A 22 3.12 -7.44 -5.08
N CYS A 23 2.46 -6.32 -4.92
CA CYS A 23 3.04 -4.99 -5.11
C CYS A 23 2.31 -3.98 -4.24
N GLU A 24 3.05 -3.10 -3.57
CA GLU A 24 2.50 -1.87 -3.04
C GLU A 24 2.35 -0.88 -4.19
N VAL A 25 1.13 -0.40 -4.41
CA VAL A 25 0.78 0.54 -5.47
C VAL A 25 0.41 1.90 -4.89
N TYR A 26 0.54 2.94 -5.71
CA TYR A 26 0.09 4.28 -5.37
C TYR A 26 -1.28 4.55 -5.99
N VAL A 27 -2.23 4.98 -5.18
CA VAL A 27 -3.59 5.33 -5.63
C VAL A 27 -3.72 6.84 -5.75
N ALA A 28 -4.13 7.33 -6.92
CA ALA A 28 -4.35 8.73 -7.19
C ALA A 28 -5.61 9.25 -6.46
N PRO A 29 -5.58 10.44 -5.84
CA PRO A 29 -6.71 10.95 -5.07
C PRO A 29 -7.92 11.33 -5.93
N ARG A 30 -7.71 11.73 -7.20
CA ARG A 30 -8.76 12.25 -8.10
C ARG A 30 -8.84 11.59 -9.47
N GLY A 31 -8.19 10.45 -9.67
CA GLY A 31 -8.11 9.76 -10.96
C GLY A 31 -6.77 9.95 -11.65
N ARG A 32 -6.26 8.87 -12.26
CA ARG A 32 -4.91 8.79 -12.84
C ARG A 32 -4.75 9.55 -14.15
N THR A 33 -5.80 9.60 -14.97
CA THR A 33 -5.77 10.14 -16.34
C THR A 33 -6.06 11.64 -16.42
N ARG A 34 -6.11 12.33 -15.29
CA ARG A 34 -6.44 13.75 -15.27
C ARG A 34 -5.38 14.57 -16.00
N PHE A 35 -5.80 15.31 -17.07
CA PHE A 35 -4.89 16.13 -17.90
C PHE A 35 -4.31 17.32 -17.12
N GLN A 36 -5.15 17.99 -16.35
CA GLN A 36 -4.70 19.11 -15.51
C GLN A 36 -4.31 18.59 -14.13
N LYS A 37 -3.00 18.45 -13.93
CA LYS A 37 -2.46 18.11 -12.61
C LYS A 37 -2.29 19.40 -11.81
N VAL A 38 -2.99 19.48 -10.69
CA VAL A 38 -2.85 20.58 -9.72
C VAL A 38 -2.03 20.04 -8.56
N HIS A 39 -0.83 20.61 -8.35
CA HIS A 39 0.12 20.10 -7.36
C HIS A 39 -0.50 19.95 -5.96
N GLU A 40 -1.28 20.92 -5.55
CA GLU A 40 -1.99 20.91 -4.26
C GLU A 40 -2.89 19.69 -4.06
N PHE A 41 -3.54 19.21 -5.11
CA PHE A 41 -4.50 18.10 -5.03
C PHE A 41 -3.95 16.77 -5.55
N ASP A 42 -3.07 16.81 -6.52
CA ASP A 42 -2.62 15.62 -7.28
C ASP A 42 -1.21 15.15 -6.90
N SER A 43 -0.46 15.92 -6.11
CA SER A 43 0.87 15.52 -5.63
C SER A 43 0.81 14.42 -4.57
N SER A 44 -0.32 14.30 -3.85
CA SER A 44 -0.54 13.21 -2.91
C SER A 44 -0.86 11.91 -3.63
N PHE A 45 -0.53 10.81 -3.01
CA PHE A 45 -0.88 9.46 -3.43
C PHE A 45 -0.98 8.59 -2.18
N HIS A 46 -1.77 7.52 -2.26
CA HIS A 46 -2.03 6.67 -1.11
C HIS A 46 -1.55 5.26 -1.40
N HIS A 47 -0.93 4.64 -0.42
CA HIS A 47 -0.48 3.25 -0.52
C HIS A 47 -1.65 2.28 -0.46
N LEU A 48 -1.57 1.24 -1.26
CA LEU A 48 -2.45 0.06 -1.21
C LEU A 48 -1.60 -1.16 -1.54
N VAL A 49 -1.68 -2.20 -0.72
CA VAL A 49 -0.99 -3.46 -0.99
C VAL A 49 -1.90 -4.38 -1.78
N LEU A 50 -1.41 -4.89 -2.90
CA LEU A 50 -2.12 -5.87 -3.74
C LEU A 50 -1.34 -7.17 -3.79
N LEU A 51 -2.00 -8.29 -3.48
CA LEU A 51 -1.42 -9.64 -3.50
C LEU A 51 -2.13 -10.48 -4.56
N CYS A 52 -1.36 -11.26 -5.33
CA CYS A 52 -1.88 -12.14 -6.36
C CYS A 52 -2.35 -13.45 -5.74
N ARG A 53 -3.63 -13.77 -5.86
CA ARG A 53 -4.20 -15.05 -5.44
C ARG A 53 -3.96 -16.16 -6.46
N ASN A 54 -3.94 -15.80 -7.74
CA ASN A 54 -3.79 -16.70 -8.87
C ASN A 54 -3.17 -15.99 -10.09
N GLU A 55 -3.05 -16.71 -11.20
CA GLU A 55 -2.47 -16.18 -12.44
C GLU A 55 -3.27 -15.01 -13.03
N GLU A 56 -4.60 -15.03 -12.92
CA GLU A 56 -5.45 -13.90 -13.37
C GLU A 56 -5.12 -12.64 -12.58
N GLY A 57 -4.97 -12.75 -11.25
CA GLY A 57 -4.55 -11.64 -10.40
C GLY A 57 -3.16 -11.11 -10.76
N TYR A 58 -2.21 -11.99 -11.09
CA TYR A 58 -0.89 -11.58 -11.55
C TYR A 58 -0.94 -10.78 -12.86
N ARG A 59 -1.73 -11.24 -13.84
CA ARG A 59 -1.94 -10.51 -15.10
C ARG A 59 -2.60 -9.15 -14.87
N ASN A 60 -3.64 -9.11 -14.05
CA ASN A 60 -4.33 -7.88 -13.68
C ASN A 60 -3.40 -6.90 -12.97
N LEU A 61 -2.61 -7.36 -11.99
CA LEU A 61 -1.65 -6.52 -11.29
C LEU A 61 -0.56 -5.98 -12.23
N SER A 62 0.00 -6.83 -13.09
CA SER A 62 0.99 -6.42 -14.08
C SER A 62 0.44 -5.37 -15.04
N TYR A 63 -0.80 -5.53 -15.49
CA TYR A 63 -1.48 -4.55 -16.33
C TYR A 63 -1.67 -3.22 -15.60
N MET A 64 -2.20 -3.24 -14.38
CA MET A 64 -2.41 -2.02 -13.58
C MET A 64 -1.12 -1.27 -13.30
N VAL A 65 -0.03 -1.98 -12.97
CA VAL A 65 1.29 -1.37 -12.78
C VAL A 65 1.79 -0.74 -14.08
N SER A 66 1.59 -1.38 -15.21
CA SER A 66 1.95 -0.81 -16.52
C SER A 66 1.14 0.46 -16.83
N GLN A 67 -0.16 0.43 -16.62
CA GLN A 67 -1.02 1.62 -16.80
C GLN A 67 -0.66 2.77 -15.86
N ALA A 68 -0.21 2.45 -14.64
CA ALA A 68 0.28 3.46 -13.69
C ALA A 68 1.49 4.23 -14.26
N PHE A 69 2.38 3.58 -14.99
CA PHE A 69 3.51 4.23 -15.66
C PHE A 69 3.11 4.96 -16.94
N LEU A 70 2.25 4.35 -17.76
CA LEU A 70 1.89 4.88 -19.08
C LEU A 70 0.93 6.08 -19.00
N GLU A 71 -0.09 5.99 -18.15
CA GLU A 71 -1.17 6.97 -18.09
C GLU A 71 -1.26 7.68 -16.73
N GLY A 72 -0.86 7.02 -15.65
CA GLY A 72 -1.05 7.50 -14.28
C GLY A 72 0.13 8.26 -13.69
N PHE A 73 1.24 8.44 -14.42
CA PHE A 73 2.46 9.00 -13.87
C PHE A 73 2.32 10.51 -13.57
N TYR A 74 2.43 10.84 -12.29
CA TYR A 74 2.65 12.20 -11.82
C TYR A 74 3.38 12.14 -10.47
N ILE A 75 4.65 12.54 -10.45
CA ILE A 75 5.59 12.36 -9.33
C ILE A 75 5.89 10.86 -9.08
N LYS A 76 4.86 10.03 -9.04
CA LYS A 76 4.90 8.56 -8.91
C LYS A 76 3.95 7.90 -9.91
N PRO A 77 4.19 6.62 -10.29
CA PRO A 77 3.22 5.86 -11.09
C PRO A 77 1.99 5.52 -10.22
N ARG A 78 0.80 5.94 -10.65
CA ARG A 78 -0.43 5.83 -9.85
C ARG A 78 -1.52 5.10 -10.61
N ILE A 79 -2.25 4.28 -9.91
CA ILE A 79 -3.55 3.73 -10.31
C ILE A 79 -4.67 4.56 -9.72
N ASP A 80 -5.92 4.21 -9.99
CA ASP A 80 -7.11 4.80 -9.38
C ASP A 80 -8.19 3.75 -9.11
N LEU A 81 -9.29 4.15 -8.48
CA LEU A 81 -10.41 3.27 -8.15
C LEU A 81 -11.11 2.71 -9.40
N GLU A 82 -11.09 3.44 -10.52
CA GLU A 82 -11.66 2.98 -11.79
C GLU A 82 -10.88 1.77 -12.31
N LEU A 83 -9.56 1.90 -12.36
CA LEU A 83 -8.69 0.81 -12.79
C LEU A 83 -8.76 -0.40 -11.84
N LEU A 84 -8.86 -0.14 -10.52
CA LEU A 84 -9.07 -1.19 -9.53
C LEU A 84 -10.37 -1.95 -9.76
N ARG A 85 -11.49 -1.27 -9.98
CA ARG A 85 -12.78 -1.92 -10.28
C ARG A 85 -12.71 -2.83 -11.50
N ALA A 86 -12.02 -2.39 -12.54
CA ALA A 86 -11.89 -3.15 -13.79
C ALA A 86 -10.99 -4.39 -13.65
N HIS A 87 -10.00 -4.37 -12.71
CA HIS A 87 -8.93 -5.36 -12.65
C HIS A 87 -8.70 -5.98 -11.26
N ALA A 88 -9.66 -5.91 -10.33
CA ALA A 88 -9.54 -6.47 -8.98
C ALA A 88 -9.59 -8.01 -8.94
N LYS A 89 -10.08 -8.67 -10.00
CA LYS A 89 -10.27 -10.11 -10.01
C LYS A 89 -8.94 -10.86 -9.85
N GLY A 90 -8.95 -11.87 -8.98
CA GLY A 90 -7.75 -12.65 -8.66
C GLY A 90 -6.77 -11.96 -7.70
N LEU A 91 -7.13 -10.79 -7.14
CA LEU A 91 -6.33 -10.05 -6.19
C LEU A 91 -6.93 -10.08 -4.77
N ILE A 92 -6.05 -9.89 -3.80
CA ILE A 92 -6.36 -9.56 -2.41
C ILE A 92 -5.75 -8.18 -2.15
N ALA A 93 -6.46 -7.29 -1.44
CA ALA A 93 -5.95 -5.99 -1.07
C ALA A 93 -5.82 -5.83 0.45
N LEU A 94 -4.79 -5.09 0.88
CA LEU A 94 -4.56 -4.70 2.27
C LEU A 94 -4.52 -3.17 2.36
N SER A 95 -5.02 -2.61 3.48
CA SER A 95 -5.15 -1.15 3.66
C SER A 95 -3.84 -0.38 3.77
N ALA A 96 -2.71 -1.09 3.73
CA ALA A 96 -1.34 -0.58 3.80
C ALA A 96 -0.97 0.11 5.14
N CYS A 97 0.18 0.79 5.14
CA CYS A 97 0.77 1.48 6.28
C CYS A 97 0.11 2.85 6.55
N LEU A 98 0.74 3.70 7.37
CA LEU A 98 0.25 5.07 7.67
C LEU A 98 0.07 5.95 6.43
N ALA A 99 0.68 5.61 5.29
CA ALA A 99 0.51 6.30 4.01
C ALA A 99 -0.71 5.80 3.20
N GLY A 100 -1.41 4.77 3.66
CA GLY A 100 -2.69 4.33 3.10
C GLY A 100 -3.81 5.34 3.32
N GLU A 101 -4.83 5.35 2.46
CA GLU A 101 -5.94 6.31 2.54
C GLU A 101 -6.76 6.15 3.83
N ILE A 102 -7.05 4.91 4.23
CA ILE A 102 -7.81 4.63 5.45
C ILE A 102 -7.01 5.06 6.69
N PRO A 103 -5.74 4.64 6.88
CA PRO A 103 -4.92 5.09 7.99
C PRO A 103 -4.76 6.62 8.04
N ARG A 104 -4.55 7.28 6.90
CA ARG A 104 -4.45 8.74 6.81
C ARG A 104 -5.71 9.43 7.34
N ARG A 105 -6.88 8.98 6.90
CA ARG A 105 -8.17 9.53 7.36
C ARG A 105 -8.39 9.32 8.85
N LEU A 106 -8.08 8.14 9.38
CA LEU A 106 -8.19 7.84 10.80
C LEU A 106 -7.26 8.73 11.64
N ARG A 107 -6.02 8.94 11.19
CA ARG A 107 -5.08 9.84 11.84
C ARG A 107 -5.57 11.29 11.87
N ASN A 108 -6.30 11.72 10.84
CA ASN A 108 -6.88 13.06 10.73
C ASN A 108 -8.23 13.20 11.47
N GLY A 109 -8.73 12.14 12.11
CA GLY A 109 -10.04 12.17 12.80
C GLY A 109 -11.25 12.02 11.88
N GLU A 110 -11.04 11.66 10.60
CA GLU A 110 -12.07 11.50 9.58
C GLU A 110 -12.63 10.06 9.56
N TYR A 111 -13.16 9.60 10.70
CA TYR A 111 -13.57 8.19 10.88
C TYR A 111 -14.60 7.71 9.84
N ASP A 112 -15.68 8.48 9.63
CA ASP A 112 -16.75 8.09 8.73
C ASP A 112 -16.27 7.99 7.27
N ASN A 113 -15.38 8.90 6.86
CA ASN A 113 -14.74 8.86 5.55
C ASN A 113 -13.80 7.65 5.41
N ALA A 114 -13.06 7.30 6.47
CA ALA A 114 -12.20 6.12 6.48
C ALA A 114 -13.02 4.84 6.33
N LYS A 115 -14.12 4.71 7.09
CA LYS A 115 -15.05 3.57 7.02
C LYS A 115 -15.70 3.46 5.64
N ALA A 116 -16.19 4.57 5.08
CA ALA A 116 -16.79 4.59 3.75
C ALA A 116 -15.80 4.13 2.67
N TYR A 117 -14.54 4.57 2.75
CA TYR A 117 -13.50 4.14 1.81
C TYR A 117 -13.15 2.66 1.96
N ALA A 118 -13.12 2.14 3.21
CA ALA A 118 -12.91 0.72 3.48
C ALA A 118 -14.02 -0.14 2.85
N LEU A 119 -15.29 0.28 2.99
CA LEU A 119 -16.44 -0.40 2.36
C LEU A 119 -16.35 -0.35 0.84
N THR A 120 -15.93 0.78 0.25
CA THR A 120 -15.67 0.89 -1.20
C THR A 120 -14.64 -0.12 -1.68
N LEU A 121 -13.51 -0.28 -0.97
CA LEU A 121 -12.51 -1.28 -1.32
C LEU A 121 -13.05 -2.71 -1.14
N SER A 122 -13.79 -2.97 -0.08
CA SER A 122 -14.44 -4.27 0.13
C SER A 122 -15.40 -4.64 -0.99
N GLU A 123 -16.17 -3.67 -1.49
CA GLU A 123 -17.05 -3.85 -2.65
C GLU A 123 -16.26 -4.18 -3.93
N ILE A 124 -15.16 -3.47 -4.19
CA ILE A 124 -14.31 -3.68 -5.36
C ILE A 124 -13.68 -5.08 -5.37
N PHE A 125 -13.13 -5.52 -4.25
CA PHE A 125 -12.42 -6.81 -4.19
C PHE A 125 -13.36 -7.99 -3.88
N GLY A 126 -14.53 -7.73 -3.27
CA GLY A 126 -15.51 -8.73 -2.86
C GLY A 126 -15.15 -9.43 -1.55
N PRO A 127 -15.98 -10.36 -1.10
CA PRO A 127 -15.87 -11.00 0.21
C PRO A 127 -14.51 -11.68 0.39
N ASP A 128 -13.94 -11.54 1.60
CA ASP A 128 -12.67 -12.14 2.04
C ASP A 128 -11.46 -11.81 1.15
N ARG A 129 -11.47 -10.65 0.49
CA ARG A 129 -10.38 -10.22 -0.39
C ARG A 129 -9.89 -8.79 -0.14
N PHE A 130 -10.46 -8.12 0.84
CA PHE A 130 -9.95 -6.86 1.35
C PHE A 130 -9.76 -6.98 2.86
N TYR A 131 -8.57 -6.60 3.37
CA TYR A 131 -8.19 -6.71 4.77
C TYR A 131 -7.77 -5.36 5.31
N LEU A 132 -8.22 -5.04 6.52
CA LEU A 132 -7.71 -3.94 7.30
C LEU A 132 -6.36 -4.35 7.91
N GLU A 133 -5.31 -3.59 7.65
CA GLU A 133 -3.93 -3.94 7.99
C GLU A 133 -3.49 -3.28 9.28
N LEU A 134 -3.17 -4.09 10.28
CA LEU A 134 -2.66 -3.65 11.57
C LEU A 134 -1.13 -3.75 11.58
N GLN A 135 -0.46 -2.67 11.99
CA GLN A 135 0.99 -2.59 12.15
C GLN A 135 1.34 -2.01 13.51
N ASN A 136 2.44 -2.45 14.10
CA ASN A 136 2.94 -1.92 15.37
C ASN A 136 4.47 -1.90 15.40
N HIS A 137 5.04 -0.73 15.11
CA HIS A 137 6.48 -0.47 15.19
C HIS A 137 6.84 0.49 16.34
N GLY A 138 5.93 0.67 17.33
CA GLY A 138 6.10 1.63 18.40
C GLY A 138 5.81 3.09 18.00
N ILE A 139 5.29 3.32 16.80
CA ILE A 139 4.92 4.66 16.31
C ILE A 139 3.57 5.06 16.93
N ARG A 140 3.52 6.23 17.55
CA ARG A 140 2.33 6.72 18.26
C ARG A 140 1.09 6.79 17.37
N GLU A 141 1.24 7.22 16.13
CA GLU A 141 0.17 7.32 15.15
C GLU A 141 -0.44 5.95 14.80
N GLN A 142 0.35 4.90 14.79
CA GLN A 142 -0.16 3.54 14.58
C GLN A 142 -1.13 3.10 15.68
N ALA A 143 -0.90 3.50 16.93
CA ALA A 143 -1.83 3.19 18.02
C ALA A 143 -3.21 3.85 17.82
N VAL A 144 -3.23 5.08 17.29
CA VAL A 144 -4.49 5.80 16.96
C VAL A 144 -5.18 5.10 15.78
N VAL A 145 -4.45 4.82 14.73
CA VAL A 145 -4.96 4.15 13.52
C VAL A 145 -5.52 2.76 13.85
N ASN A 146 -4.77 1.97 14.61
CA ASN A 146 -5.20 0.61 14.98
C ASN A 146 -6.53 0.60 15.75
N LYS A 147 -6.75 1.56 16.66
CA LYS A 147 -8.05 1.71 17.34
C LYS A 147 -9.19 1.98 16.35
N GLY A 148 -8.95 2.84 15.36
CA GLY A 148 -9.92 3.13 14.30
C GLY A 148 -10.20 1.92 13.41
N LEU A 149 -9.15 1.18 13.02
CA LEU A 149 -9.28 -0.04 12.21
C LEU A 149 -10.05 -1.15 12.96
N LEU A 150 -9.76 -1.35 14.25
CA LEU A 150 -10.50 -2.30 15.10
C LEU A 150 -11.98 -1.92 15.18
N ARG A 151 -12.29 -0.64 15.37
CA ARG A 151 -13.67 -0.16 15.38
C ARG A 151 -14.36 -0.38 14.02
N ILE A 152 -13.68 -0.12 12.90
CA ILE A 152 -14.23 -0.42 11.55
C ILE A 152 -14.50 -1.92 11.42
N HIS A 153 -13.57 -2.78 11.87
CA HIS A 153 -13.77 -4.23 11.90
C HIS A 153 -15.03 -4.64 12.69
N GLU A 154 -15.16 -4.14 13.92
CA GLU A 154 -16.31 -4.43 14.79
C GLU A 154 -17.65 -4.01 14.16
N GLU A 155 -17.69 -2.85 13.51
CA GLU A 155 -18.90 -2.29 12.91
C GLU A 155 -19.25 -2.91 11.54
N THR A 156 -18.28 -3.46 10.81
CA THR A 156 -18.47 -3.88 9.40
C THR A 156 -18.20 -5.38 9.16
N GLY A 157 -17.52 -6.06 10.07
CA GLY A 157 -17.05 -7.44 9.89
C GLY A 157 -15.88 -7.56 8.91
N LEU A 158 -15.28 -6.48 8.41
CA LEU A 158 -14.12 -6.53 7.51
C LEU A 158 -12.94 -7.23 8.19
N PRO A 159 -12.30 -8.22 7.55
CA PRO A 159 -11.23 -8.99 8.18
C PRO A 159 -9.97 -8.15 8.46
N LEU A 160 -9.23 -8.57 9.48
CA LEU A 160 -7.97 -7.97 9.90
C LEU A 160 -6.79 -8.83 9.46
N VAL A 161 -5.64 -8.20 9.22
CA VAL A 161 -4.34 -8.86 9.03
C VAL A 161 -3.25 -8.06 9.75
N CYS A 162 -2.29 -8.76 10.36
CA CYS A 162 -1.11 -8.13 10.95
C CYS A 162 0.08 -8.27 10.01
N THR A 163 0.82 -7.17 9.80
CA THR A 163 2.04 -7.15 8.98
C THR A 163 3.14 -6.35 9.67
N ASN A 164 4.37 -6.49 9.15
CA ASN A 164 5.53 -5.81 9.70
C ASN A 164 6.07 -4.67 8.83
N ASP A 165 5.54 -4.47 7.62
CA ASP A 165 6.04 -3.40 6.72
C ASP A 165 7.60 -3.36 6.66
N ALA A 166 8.22 -4.53 6.45
CA ALA A 166 9.66 -4.71 6.55
C ALA A 166 10.39 -4.02 5.39
N HIS A 167 11.34 -3.14 5.71
CA HIS A 167 12.14 -2.39 4.74
C HIS A 167 13.59 -2.91 4.62
N TYR A 168 14.02 -3.80 5.50
CA TYR A 168 15.33 -4.46 5.49
C TYR A 168 15.25 -5.83 6.16
N LEU A 169 16.28 -6.68 5.97
CA LEU A 169 16.23 -8.10 6.34
C LEU A 169 16.53 -8.35 7.81
N THR A 170 17.60 -7.74 8.34
CA THR A 170 18.08 -7.99 9.69
C THR A 170 18.22 -6.69 10.47
N LYS A 171 18.23 -6.79 11.82
CA LYS A 171 18.44 -5.62 12.68
C LYS A 171 19.77 -4.91 12.40
N ALA A 172 20.78 -5.62 11.92
CA ALA A 172 22.08 -5.04 11.56
C ALA A 172 21.98 -4.10 10.35
N ASP A 173 20.99 -4.29 9.47
CA ASP A 173 20.81 -3.49 8.27
C ASP A 173 20.15 -2.12 8.55
N ALA A 174 19.70 -1.89 9.78
CA ALA A 174 19.01 -0.64 10.16
C ALA A 174 19.85 0.62 9.87
N TYR A 175 21.16 0.57 10.12
CA TYR A 175 22.06 1.70 9.84
C TYR A 175 22.20 1.95 8.33
N ALA A 176 22.34 0.90 7.53
CA ALA A 176 22.42 1.03 6.07
C ALA A 176 21.13 1.61 5.49
N HIS A 177 19.97 1.17 6.01
CA HIS A 177 18.67 1.71 5.63
C HIS A 177 18.53 3.20 6.01
N ASP A 178 18.99 3.60 7.21
CA ASP A 178 19.00 5.01 7.64
C ASP A 178 19.83 5.90 6.69
N VAL A 179 21.00 5.43 6.26
CA VAL A 179 21.85 6.11 5.27
C VAL A 179 21.09 6.26 3.93
N LEU A 180 20.42 5.20 3.47
CA LEU A 180 19.61 5.26 2.23
C LEU A 180 18.49 6.28 2.32
N LEU A 181 17.80 6.36 3.45
CA LEU A 181 16.77 7.38 3.70
C LEU A 181 17.34 8.80 3.68
N CYS A 182 18.53 8.99 4.26
CA CYS A 182 19.22 10.28 4.21
C CYS A 182 19.56 10.68 2.76
N ILE A 183 20.10 9.78 1.95
CA ILE A 183 20.38 10.01 0.52
C ILE A 183 19.08 10.40 -0.22
N GLN A 184 18.01 9.64 0.00
CA GLN A 184 16.72 9.87 -0.66
C GLN A 184 16.09 11.23 -0.30
N THR A 185 16.26 11.68 0.93
CA THR A 185 15.64 12.92 1.46
C THR A 185 16.55 14.13 1.44
N GLY A 186 17.81 13.98 0.99
CA GLY A 186 18.82 15.06 1.01
C GLY A 186 19.23 15.46 2.42
N LYS A 187 19.24 14.51 3.34
CA LYS A 187 19.63 14.67 4.76
C LYS A 187 20.94 13.96 5.05
N THR A 188 21.47 14.17 6.24
CA THR A 188 22.60 13.44 6.80
C THR A 188 22.18 12.65 8.03
N VAL A 189 22.99 11.69 8.45
CA VAL A 189 22.72 10.88 9.66
C VAL A 189 22.76 11.71 10.96
N ASP A 190 23.38 12.88 10.92
CA ASP A 190 23.50 13.81 12.06
C ASP A 190 22.29 14.75 12.17
N ASP A 191 21.45 14.83 11.13
CA ASP A 191 20.23 15.65 11.17
C ASP A 191 19.20 15.06 12.16
N GLU A 192 18.80 15.85 13.15
CA GLU A 192 17.80 15.43 14.14
C GLU A 192 16.40 15.24 13.54
N ASN A 193 16.03 16.12 12.62
CA ASN A 193 14.71 16.11 11.96
C ASN A 193 14.78 15.41 10.59
N ARG A 194 14.91 14.07 10.61
CA ARG A 194 14.92 13.20 9.45
C ARG A 194 14.00 11.98 9.60
N MET A 195 13.65 11.35 8.48
CA MET A 195 12.99 10.05 8.51
C MET A 195 13.98 8.99 9.02
N ARG A 196 13.53 8.13 9.92
CA ARG A 196 14.27 7.01 10.51
C ARG A 196 13.48 5.73 10.44
#